data_9f24d2978c1f69be5601ecb917e72449
#
_entry.id   9f24d2978c1f69be5601ecb917e72449
#
_cell.length_a   1.000
_cell.length_b   1.000
_cell.length_c   1.000
_cell.angle_alpha   90.00
_cell.angle_beta   90.00
_cell.angle_gamma   90.00
#
_symmetry.space_group_name_H-M   'P 1'
#
loop_
_entity.id
_entity.type
_entity.pdbx_description
1 polymer ?
#
loop_
_entity_poly.entity_id
_entity_poly.type
_entity_poly.pdbx_seq_one_letter_code
_entity_poly.pdbx_strand_id
1 'polypeptide(L)'
;REDDAMKICHTAADLARELAGAGRIAFVPTMGNLHEGHLALTRLAREKGDAVVASIFVNRLQFGPNEDFDRYPRTMDADRAGLERMGVDALFAPNEHEMYPVPQLYRVKPPPLGEELEGAFRPGFFDGVCTVVLKLFNLVRPQVAVFGKKDRQQLKIVRGMVQQFNLPIEIVGCETVRAEDGLALSSRNGYLT
;
A
#
# COMPACT_ATOMS: atom_id res chain seq x y z
N ARG A 1 0.62 -8.49 -26.70
CA ARG A 1 0.44 -7.12 -27.24
C ARG A 1 1.30 -6.17 -26.42
N GLU A 2 1.90 -5.17 -27.07
CA GLU A 2 2.65 -4.13 -26.36
C GLU A 2 1.77 -3.39 -25.35
N ASP A 3 0.46 -3.34 -25.58
CA ASP A 3 -0.52 -2.69 -24.70
C ASP A 3 -0.81 -3.47 -23.40
N ASP A 4 -0.36 -4.72 -23.30
CA ASP A 4 -0.60 -5.56 -22.11
C ASP A 4 0.53 -5.47 -21.08
N ALA A 5 1.61 -4.74 -21.36
CA ALA A 5 2.70 -4.55 -20.42
C ALA A 5 2.27 -3.62 -19.27
N MET A 6 2.76 -3.92 -18.05
CA MET A 6 2.51 -3.07 -16.89
C MET A 6 3.04 -1.66 -17.15
N LYS A 7 2.19 -0.65 -16.92
CA LYS A 7 2.58 0.76 -17.02
C LYS A 7 3.22 1.20 -15.71
N ILE A 8 4.30 1.96 -15.81
CA ILE A 8 5.02 2.46 -14.63
C ILE A 8 4.86 3.97 -14.59
N CYS A 9 4.29 4.47 -13.49
CA CYS A 9 3.96 5.87 -13.30
C CYS A 9 4.68 6.41 -12.07
N HIS A 10 5.46 7.48 -12.25
CA HIS A 10 6.17 8.13 -11.14
C HIS A 10 5.44 9.36 -10.62
N THR A 11 4.46 9.86 -11.36
CA THR A 11 3.66 11.02 -10.97
C THR A 11 2.17 10.70 -10.99
N ALA A 12 1.41 11.46 -10.19
CA ALA A 12 -0.05 11.33 -10.17
C ALA A 12 -0.65 11.67 -11.53
N ALA A 13 -0.08 12.63 -12.25
CA ALA A 13 -0.56 13.02 -13.58
C ALA A 13 -0.41 11.88 -14.58
N ASP A 14 0.74 11.18 -14.57
CA ASP A 14 0.96 10.01 -15.42
C ASP A 14 -0.02 8.90 -15.09
N LEU A 15 -0.22 8.64 -13.79
CA LEU A 15 -1.15 7.61 -13.35
C LEU A 15 -2.57 7.92 -13.82
N ALA A 16 -3.01 9.16 -13.68
CA ALA A 16 -4.35 9.57 -14.11
C ALA A 16 -4.55 9.34 -15.60
N ARG A 17 -3.54 9.62 -16.43
CA ARG A 17 -3.61 9.37 -17.89
C ARG A 17 -3.72 7.89 -18.20
N GLU A 18 -2.92 7.06 -17.53
CA GLU A 18 -2.93 5.60 -17.73
C GLU A 18 -4.25 4.96 -17.29
N LEU A 19 -4.88 5.51 -16.25
CA LEU A 19 -6.12 4.95 -15.70
C LEU A 19 -7.39 5.55 -16.33
N ALA A 20 -7.26 6.52 -17.22
CA ALA A 20 -8.42 7.10 -17.90
C ALA A 20 -9.18 6.01 -18.68
N GLY A 21 -10.46 5.85 -18.36
CA GLY A 21 -11.29 4.82 -18.98
C GLY A 21 -11.03 3.40 -18.52
N ALA A 22 -10.26 3.20 -17.46
CA ALA A 22 -9.89 1.86 -16.99
C ALA A 22 -11.04 1.11 -16.29
N GLY A 23 -12.16 1.75 -16.00
CA GLY A 23 -13.27 1.14 -15.29
C GLY A 23 -13.03 1.10 -13.79
N ARG A 24 -13.41 -0.01 -13.15
CA ARG A 24 -13.28 -0.20 -11.70
C ARG A 24 -11.82 -0.49 -11.34
N ILE A 25 -11.21 0.35 -10.52
CA ILE A 25 -9.81 0.22 -10.11
C ILE A 25 -9.72 -0.46 -8.77
N ALA A 26 -8.96 -1.55 -8.70
CA ALA A 26 -8.60 -2.22 -7.45
C ALA A 26 -7.13 -1.91 -7.13
N PHE A 27 -6.87 -1.42 -5.93
CA PHE A 27 -5.58 -0.89 -5.52
C PHE A 27 -4.93 -1.75 -4.44
N VAL A 28 -3.63 -2.01 -4.61
CA VAL A 28 -2.81 -2.75 -3.64
C VAL A 28 -1.63 -1.85 -3.24
N PRO A 29 -1.74 -1.10 -2.11
CA PRO A 29 -0.61 -0.31 -1.65
C PRO A 29 0.47 -1.19 -1.02
N THR A 30 1.74 -0.92 -1.34
CA THR A 30 2.88 -1.64 -0.77
C THR A 30 4.04 -0.69 -0.49
N MET A 31 5.00 -1.16 0.31
CA MET A 31 6.29 -0.48 0.48
C MET A 31 7.41 -1.19 -0.27
N GLY A 32 7.07 -2.09 -1.21
CA GLY A 32 8.05 -2.88 -1.93
C GLY A 32 8.50 -4.11 -1.16
N ASN A 33 9.64 -4.67 -1.54
CA ASN A 33 10.19 -5.90 -0.98
C ASN A 33 9.15 -7.03 -0.99
N LEU A 34 8.64 -7.30 -2.18
CA LEU A 34 7.47 -8.16 -2.38
C LEU A 34 7.81 -9.64 -2.18
N HIS A 35 6.82 -10.41 -1.77
CA HIS A 35 6.89 -11.84 -1.57
C HIS A 35 5.57 -12.50 -2.00
N GLU A 36 5.47 -13.83 -1.85
CA GLU A 36 4.30 -14.58 -2.31
C GLU A 36 2.98 -14.14 -1.65
N GLY A 37 3.03 -13.58 -0.44
CA GLY A 37 1.83 -13.02 0.21
C GLY A 37 1.17 -11.92 -0.62
N HIS A 38 1.96 -11.17 -1.37
CA HIS A 38 1.43 -10.11 -2.24
C HIS A 38 0.71 -10.67 -3.47
N LEU A 39 1.05 -11.90 -3.90
CA LEU A 39 0.34 -12.57 -5.00
C LEU A 39 -1.14 -12.78 -4.65
N ALA A 40 -1.44 -13.18 -3.41
CA ALA A 40 -2.82 -13.32 -2.97
C ALA A 40 -3.57 -11.99 -3.01
N LEU A 41 -2.91 -10.89 -2.61
CA LEU A 41 -3.50 -9.54 -2.68
C LEU A 41 -3.83 -9.15 -4.11
N THR A 42 -2.90 -9.36 -5.04
CA THR A 42 -3.10 -8.98 -6.44
C THR A 42 -4.17 -9.85 -7.11
N ARG A 43 -4.25 -11.13 -6.78
CA ARG A 43 -5.31 -12.03 -7.27
C ARG A 43 -6.68 -11.58 -6.80
N LEU A 44 -6.80 -11.24 -5.52
CA LEU A 44 -8.06 -10.73 -4.98
C LEU A 44 -8.44 -9.39 -5.61
N ALA A 45 -7.46 -8.51 -5.81
CA ALA A 45 -7.68 -7.24 -6.51
C ALA A 45 -8.20 -7.47 -7.94
N ARG A 46 -7.65 -8.46 -8.65
CA ARG A 46 -8.09 -8.78 -10.00
C ARG A 46 -9.56 -9.24 -10.03
N GLU A 47 -10.00 -9.97 -9.00
CA GLU A 47 -11.39 -10.39 -8.88
C GLU A 47 -12.34 -9.22 -8.62
N LYS A 48 -11.83 -8.13 -8.02
CA LYS A 48 -12.65 -7.00 -7.58
C LYS A 48 -12.63 -5.81 -8.53
N GLY A 49 -11.72 -5.74 -9.46
CA GLY A 49 -11.59 -4.59 -10.35
C GLY A 49 -11.27 -4.94 -11.79
N ASP A 50 -11.56 -4.01 -12.68
CA ASP A 50 -11.23 -4.12 -14.09
C ASP A 50 -9.74 -3.86 -14.34
N ALA A 51 -9.15 -3.02 -13.52
CA ALA A 51 -7.72 -2.73 -13.55
C ALA A 51 -7.14 -2.90 -12.15
N VAL A 52 -5.93 -3.47 -12.06
CA VAL A 52 -5.19 -3.61 -10.80
C VAL A 52 -4.04 -2.63 -10.81
N VAL A 53 -4.01 -1.77 -9.80
CA VAL A 53 -2.94 -0.80 -9.56
C VAL A 53 -2.23 -1.17 -8.26
N ALA A 54 -0.91 -1.25 -8.30
CA ALA A 54 -0.10 -1.38 -7.10
C ALA A 54 0.71 -0.11 -6.91
N SER A 55 1.04 0.22 -5.66
CA SER A 55 2.01 1.28 -5.38
C SER A 55 3.20 0.72 -4.64
N ILE A 56 4.37 1.33 -4.86
CA ILE A 56 5.57 1.08 -4.07
C ILE A 56 6.03 2.44 -3.56
N PHE A 57 5.91 2.64 -2.26
CA PHE A 57 6.38 3.85 -1.60
C PHE A 57 6.74 3.54 -0.15
N VAL A 58 7.99 3.81 0.22
CA VAL A 58 8.47 3.66 1.60
C VAL A 58 8.21 4.98 2.31
N ASN A 59 7.25 4.98 3.23
CA ASN A 59 6.71 6.19 3.85
C ASN A 59 7.50 6.60 5.08
N ARG A 60 8.27 7.69 4.98
CA ARG A 60 9.08 8.22 6.09
C ARG A 60 8.24 8.56 7.32
N LEU A 61 6.99 9.04 7.12
CA LEU A 61 6.14 9.49 8.23
C LEU A 61 5.80 8.40 9.24
N GLN A 62 5.85 7.12 8.84
CA GLN A 62 5.55 6.00 9.73
C GLN A 62 6.79 5.39 10.38
N PHE A 63 7.96 6.00 10.17
CA PHE A 63 9.21 5.60 10.83
C PHE A 63 9.50 6.56 11.97
N GLY A 64 9.79 6.02 13.16
CA GLY A 64 10.17 6.83 14.31
C GLY A 64 11.64 7.26 14.25
N PRO A 65 12.07 8.16 15.14
CA PRO A 65 13.45 8.67 15.14
C PRO A 65 14.50 7.60 15.40
N ASN A 66 14.11 6.49 16.06
CA ASN A 66 15.00 5.37 16.34
C ASN A 66 14.82 4.21 15.35
N GLU A 67 13.95 4.36 14.37
CA GLU A 67 13.73 3.36 13.34
C GLU A 67 14.53 3.73 12.09
N ASP A 68 15.06 2.71 11.41
CA ASP A 68 15.97 2.95 10.31
C ASP A 68 15.25 2.96 8.97
N PHE A 69 14.76 4.12 8.61
CA PHE A 69 14.12 4.34 7.30
C PHE A 69 15.07 4.00 6.15
N ASP A 70 16.34 4.39 6.26
CA ASP A 70 17.30 4.20 5.16
C ASP A 70 17.69 2.73 4.97
N ARG A 71 17.53 1.90 6.00
CA ARG A 71 17.80 0.45 5.92
C ARG A 71 16.61 -0.38 5.48
N TYR A 72 15.43 0.20 5.36
CA TYR A 72 14.29 -0.55 4.86
C TYR A 72 14.63 -1.12 3.47
N PRO A 73 14.42 -2.43 3.23
CA PRO A 73 14.83 -3.04 1.96
C PRO A 73 14.17 -2.38 0.76
N ARG A 74 14.98 -2.05 -0.23
CA ARG A 74 14.52 -1.46 -1.49
C ARG A 74 14.99 -2.33 -2.64
N THR A 75 14.05 -2.99 -3.29
CA THR A 75 14.29 -3.99 -4.33
C THR A 75 13.43 -3.68 -5.56
N MET A 76 13.51 -2.43 -6.03
CA MET A 76 12.58 -1.91 -7.04
C MET A 76 12.56 -2.77 -8.32
N ASP A 77 13.70 -3.16 -8.85
CA ASP A 77 13.74 -3.93 -10.12
C ASP A 77 13.08 -5.30 -9.96
N ALA A 78 13.37 -6.01 -8.86
CA ALA A 78 12.76 -7.30 -8.57
C ALA A 78 11.26 -7.15 -8.31
N ASP A 79 10.87 -6.08 -7.61
CA ASP A 79 9.46 -5.81 -7.28
C ASP A 79 8.65 -5.50 -8.54
N ARG A 80 9.20 -4.70 -9.46
CA ARG A 80 8.57 -4.41 -10.75
C ARG A 80 8.33 -5.70 -11.53
N ALA A 81 9.37 -6.53 -11.66
CA ALA A 81 9.27 -7.80 -12.36
C ALA A 81 8.21 -8.71 -11.69
N GLY A 82 8.17 -8.75 -10.36
CA GLY A 82 7.19 -9.52 -9.61
C GLY A 82 5.75 -9.06 -9.85
N LEU A 83 5.51 -7.76 -9.78
CA LEU A 83 4.19 -7.19 -10.03
C LEU A 83 3.71 -7.44 -11.46
N GLU A 84 4.61 -7.34 -12.42
CA GLU A 84 4.29 -7.63 -13.82
C GLU A 84 3.87 -9.10 -14.00
N ARG A 85 4.61 -10.03 -13.38
CA ARG A 85 4.25 -11.45 -13.39
C ARG A 85 2.92 -11.72 -12.68
N MET A 86 2.58 -10.92 -11.66
CA MET A 86 1.31 -11.02 -10.93
C MET A 86 0.13 -10.45 -11.70
N GLY A 87 0.36 -9.86 -12.88
CA GLY A 87 -0.70 -9.31 -13.71
C GLY A 87 -1.17 -7.91 -13.33
N VAL A 88 -0.35 -7.15 -12.60
CA VAL A 88 -0.66 -5.75 -12.26
C VAL A 88 -0.64 -4.91 -13.54
N ASP A 89 -1.65 -4.06 -13.72
CA ASP A 89 -1.80 -3.24 -14.93
C ASP A 89 -0.96 -1.95 -14.84
N ALA A 90 -0.90 -1.33 -13.67
CA ALA A 90 -0.12 -0.12 -13.46
C ALA A 90 0.57 -0.13 -12.10
N LEU A 91 1.81 0.33 -12.08
CA LEU A 91 2.58 0.54 -10.86
C LEU A 91 2.74 2.05 -10.65
N PHE A 92 2.30 2.53 -9.48
CA PHE A 92 2.55 3.88 -9.03
C PHE A 92 3.76 3.86 -8.10
N ALA A 93 4.86 4.44 -8.55
CA ALA A 93 6.12 4.49 -7.80
C ALA A 93 6.61 5.92 -7.67
N PRO A 94 5.93 6.73 -6.83
CA PRO A 94 6.31 8.13 -6.64
C PRO A 94 7.57 8.25 -5.79
N ASN A 95 8.32 9.33 -5.97
CA ASN A 95 9.39 9.68 -5.04
C ASN A 95 8.83 10.52 -3.87
N GLU A 96 9.68 10.83 -2.89
CA GLU A 96 9.25 11.64 -1.73
C GLU A 96 8.76 13.03 -2.12
N HIS A 97 9.37 13.64 -3.14
CA HIS A 97 8.96 14.98 -3.58
C HIS A 97 7.55 14.96 -4.20
N GLU A 98 7.19 13.91 -4.92
CA GLU A 98 5.83 13.75 -5.47
C GLU A 98 4.81 13.57 -4.36
N MET A 99 5.13 12.75 -3.35
CA MET A 99 4.22 12.50 -2.23
C MET A 99 4.18 13.65 -1.23
N TYR A 100 5.34 14.24 -0.94
CA TYR A 100 5.49 15.30 0.06
C TYR A 100 6.28 16.47 -0.53
N PRO A 101 5.67 17.23 -1.48
CA PRO A 101 6.38 18.38 -2.09
C PRO A 101 6.65 19.53 -1.10
N VAL A 102 5.87 19.55 -0.02
CA VAL A 102 6.07 20.48 1.11
C VAL A 102 5.97 19.66 2.40
N PRO A 103 6.49 20.16 3.55
CA PRO A 103 6.33 19.46 4.82
C PRO A 103 4.86 19.13 5.09
N GLN A 104 4.58 17.87 5.49
CA GLN A 104 3.20 17.40 5.70
C GLN A 104 2.71 17.84 7.08
N LEU A 105 2.07 19.00 7.12
CA LEU A 105 1.55 19.58 8.36
C LEU A 105 0.17 19.05 8.71
N TYR A 106 -0.67 18.79 7.69
CA TYR A 106 -1.99 18.17 7.89
C TYR A 106 -1.81 16.68 8.04
N ARG A 107 -2.28 16.14 9.15
CA ARG A 107 -2.16 14.72 9.46
C ARG A 107 -3.52 14.12 9.76
N VAL A 108 -3.70 12.85 9.42
CA VAL A 108 -4.85 12.09 9.90
C VAL A 108 -4.49 11.55 11.27
N LYS A 109 -5.31 11.87 12.25
CA LYS A 109 -5.14 11.37 13.63
C LYS A 109 -6.05 10.15 13.81
N PRO A 110 -5.50 8.95 13.97
CA PRO A 110 -6.33 7.78 14.24
C PRO A 110 -6.95 7.85 15.64
N PRO A 111 -8.02 7.06 15.88
CA PRO A 111 -8.63 7.01 17.19
C PRO A 111 -7.72 6.34 18.23
N PRO A 112 -8.07 6.32 19.54
CA PRO A 112 -7.24 5.71 20.58
C PRO A 112 -6.83 4.27 20.29
N LEU A 113 -7.57 3.53 19.47
CA LEU A 113 -7.18 2.19 19.02
C LEU A 113 -5.79 2.20 18.34
N GLY A 114 -5.43 3.28 17.65
CA GLY A 114 -4.12 3.44 17.02
C GLY A 114 -2.98 3.63 18.02
N GLU A 115 -3.27 3.90 19.29
CA GLU A 115 -2.29 4.04 20.36
C GLU A 115 -2.05 2.72 21.12
N GLU A 116 -2.88 1.70 20.86
CA GLU A 116 -2.75 0.37 21.44
C GLU A 116 -1.81 -0.50 20.59
N LEU A 117 -1.30 -1.59 21.19
CA LEU A 117 -0.44 -2.56 20.49
C LEU A 117 0.68 -1.87 19.71
N GLU A 118 0.69 -1.97 18.39
CA GLU A 118 1.73 -1.40 17.53
C GLU A 118 1.92 0.10 17.76
N GLY A 119 0.81 0.84 17.92
CA GLY A 119 0.85 2.29 18.18
C GLY A 119 1.48 2.64 19.52
N ALA A 120 1.36 1.81 20.53
CA ALA A 120 1.98 2.02 21.84
C ALA A 120 3.50 1.85 21.79
N PHE A 121 4.01 0.95 20.94
CA PHE A 121 5.43 0.69 20.77
C PHE A 121 6.09 1.56 19.70
N ARG A 122 5.29 2.14 18.80
CA ARG A 122 5.75 2.99 17.69
C ARG A 122 4.91 4.26 17.64
N PRO A 123 5.18 5.24 18.55
CA PRO A 123 4.39 6.48 18.61
C PRO A 123 4.38 7.18 17.24
N GLY A 124 3.20 7.64 16.81
CA GLY A 124 3.02 8.30 15.52
C GLY A 124 2.97 7.36 14.30
N PHE A 125 3.14 6.06 14.51
CA PHE A 125 3.13 5.08 13.42
C PHE A 125 1.82 5.14 12.63
N PHE A 126 0.68 5.02 13.30
CA PHE A 126 -0.61 5.01 12.61
C PHE A 126 -1.03 6.38 12.08
N ASP A 127 -0.55 7.48 12.67
CA ASP A 127 -0.69 8.82 12.09
C ASP A 127 -0.04 8.84 10.69
N GLY A 128 1.18 8.32 10.59
CA GLY A 128 1.89 8.21 9.33
C GLY A 128 1.21 7.30 8.34
N VAL A 129 0.74 6.13 8.79
CA VAL A 129 0.04 5.15 7.93
C VAL A 129 -1.27 5.75 7.39
N CYS A 130 -2.10 6.32 8.26
CA CYS A 130 -3.37 6.91 7.83
C CYS A 130 -3.15 8.07 6.86
N THR A 131 -2.16 8.91 7.13
CA THR A 131 -1.86 10.06 6.28
C THR A 131 -1.43 9.62 4.89
N VAL A 132 -0.49 8.68 4.77
CA VAL A 132 -0.04 8.22 3.45
C VAL A 132 -1.13 7.46 2.70
N VAL A 133 -1.92 6.64 3.41
CA VAL A 133 -2.99 5.89 2.78
C VAL A 133 -4.04 6.84 2.21
N LEU A 134 -4.45 7.86 2.97
CA LEU A 134 -5.39 8.86 2.46
C LEU A 134 -4.83 9.58 1.24
N LYS A 135 -3.56 9.96 1.26
CA LYS A 135 -2.92 10.62 0.11
C LYS A 135 -2.91 9.70 -1.11
N LEU A 136 -2.55 8.42 -0.94
CA LEU A 136 -2.57 7.44 -2.02
C LEU A 136 -3.98 7.25 -2.58
N PHE A 137 -4.99 7.18 -1.73
CA PHE A 137 -6.38 7.08 -2.18
C PHE A 137 -6.80 8.28 -3.02
N ASN A 138 -6.39 9.48 -2.62
CA ASN A 138 -6.71 10.70 -3.37
C ASN A 138 -5.97 10.77 -4.72
N LEU A 139 -4.78 10.18 -4.81
CA LEU A 139 -3.98 10.18 -6.04
C LEU A 139 -4.41 9.06 -7.00
N VAL A 140 -4.66 7.87 -6.49
CA VAL A 140 -5.04 6.71 -7.30
C VAL A 140 -6.53 6.70 -7.61
N ARG A 141 -7.37 7.17 -6.67
CA ARG A 141 -8.83 7.18 -6.77
C ARG A 141 -9.41 5.79 -7.07
N PRO A 142 -9.09 4.78 -6.26
CA PRO A 142 -9.60 3.43 -6.50
C PRO A 142 -11.04 3.29 -6.05
N GLN A 143 -11.76 2.32 -6.60
CA GLN A 143 -13.06 1.89 -6.10
C GLN A 143 -12.91 0.82 -5.02
N VAL A 144 -11.82 0.05 -5.09
CA VAL A 144 -11.52 -1.01 -4.12
C VAL A 144 -10.06 -0.90 -3.71
N ALA A 145 -9.75 -1.14 -2.45
CA ALA A 145 -8.38 -1.28 -1.97
C ALA A 145 -8.26 -2.57 -1.16
N VAL A 146 -7.19 -3.32 -1.39
CA VAL A 146 -6.98 -4.65 -0.80
C VAL A 146 -5.82 -4.59 0.18
N PHE A 147 -6.06 -5.07 1.40
CA PHE A 147 -5.07 -5.11 2.49
C PHE A 147 -4.99 -6.52 3.07
N GLY A 148 -3.82 -6.91 3.53
CA GLY A 148 -3.65 -8.20 4.21
C GLY A 148 -4.23 -8.19 5.62
N LYS A 149 -4.89 -9.27 6.01
CA LYS A 149 -5.50 -9.42 7.35
C LYS A 149 -4.48 -9.67 8.45
N LYS A 150 -3.22 -9.97 8.11
CA LYS A 150 -2.18 -10.14 9.15
C LYS A 150 -2.00 -8.88 9.97
N ASP A 151 -2.17 -7.70 9.38
CA ASP A 151 -2.16 -6.39 10.04
C ASP A 151 -3.58 -5.98 10.39
N ARG A 152 -4.23 -6.72 11.29
CA ARG A 152 -5.63 -6.51 11.65
C ARG A 152 -5.91 -5.10 12.18
N GLN A 153 -4.98 -4.57 12.97
CA GLN A 153 -5.11 -3.24 13.52
C GLN A 153 -5.08 -2.19 12.39
N GLN A 154 -4.15 -2.33 11.46
CA GLN A 154 -4.07 -1.44 10.30
C GLN A 154 -5.34 -1.51 9.45
N LEU A 155 -5.82 -2.71 9.16
CA LEU A 155 -7.04 -2.92 8.38
C LEU A 155 -8.24 -2.25 9.04
N LYS A 156 -8.40 -2.43 10.35
CA LYS A 156 -9.49 -1.84 11.12
C LYS A 156 -9.42 -0.31 11.10
N ILE A 157 -8.23 0.25 11.27
CA ILE A 157 -8.01 1.70 11.29
C ILE A 157 -8.30 2.29 9.90
N VAL A 158 -7.83 1.65 8.83
CA VAL A 158 -8.09 2.12 7.46
C VAL A 158 -9.58 2.06 7.12
N ARG A 159 -10.26 0.98 7.49
CA ARG A 159 -11.72 0.88 7.31
C ARG A 159 -12.46 1.99 8.04
N GLY A 160 -12.08 2.27 9.28
CA GLY A 160 -12.68 3.34 10.07
C GLY A 160 -12.46 4.70 9.43
N MET A 161 -11.27 4.97 8.94
CA MET A 161 -10.96 6.21 8.25
C MET A 161 -11.83 6.39 7.00
N VAL A 162 -11.90 5.36 6.16
CA VAL A 162 -12.70 5.38 4.93
C VAL A 162 -14.17 5.66 5.25
N GLN A 163 -14.70 4.96 6.25
CA GLN A 163 -16.10 5.13 6.66
C GLN A 163 -16.37 6.54 7.17
N GLN A 164 -15.54 7.04 8.08
CA GLN A 164 -15.82 8.31 8.75
C GLN A 164 -15.53 9.54 7.90
N PHE A 165 -14.62 9.42 6.92
CA PHE A 165 -14.36 10.48 5.95
C PHE A 165 -15.21 10.34 4.67
N ASN A 166 -16.14 9.40 4.65
CA ASN A 166 -17.06 9.19 3.52
C ASN A 166 -16.32 8.95 2.20
N LEU A 167 -15.21 8.22 2.25
CA LEU A 167 -14.48 7.88 1.04
C LEU A 167 -15.22 6.77 0.28
N PRO A 168 -15.45 6.93 -1.02
CA PRO A 168 -16.22 5.94 -1.81
C PRO A 168 -15.33 4.76 -2.23
N ILE A 169 -14.72 4.10 -1.25
CA ILE A 169 -13.77 3.02 -1.47
C ILE A 169 -14.18 1.81 -0.63
N GLU A 170 -14.30 0.65 -1.28
CA GLU A 170 -14.50 -0.62 -0.60
C GLU A 170 -13.14 -1.14 -0.11
N ILE A 171 -13.01 -1.36 1.20
CA ILE A 171 -11.79 -1.93 1.78
C ILE A 171 -11.99 -3.44 1.94
N VAL A 172 -11.13 -4.22 1.29
CA VAL A 172 -11.22 -5.68 1.30
C VAL A 172 -10.00 -6.25 2.02
N GLY A 173 -10.25 -7.11 2.99
CA GLY A 173 -9.19 -7.84 3.68
C GLY A 173 -8.89 -9.15 2.97
N CYS A 174 -7.61 -9.45 2.76
CA CYS A 174 -7.14 -10.69 2.17
C CYS A 174 -6.60 -11.61 3.25
N GLU A 175 -6.96 -12.89 3.21
CA GLU A 175 -6.48 -13.87 4.16
C GLU A 175 -4.95 -13.98 4.16
N THR A 176 -4.40 -14.21 5.35
CA THR A 176 -2.94 -14.31 5.50
C THR A 176 -2.42 -15.60 4.84
N VAL A 177 -1.41 -15.43 3.96
CA VAL A 177 -0.62 -16.55 3.43
C VAL A 177 0.53 -16.80 4.40
N ARG A 178 0.65 -18.04 4.87
CA ARG A 178 1.68 -18.43 5.84
C ARG A 178 2.70 -19.37 5.21
N ALA A 179 3.95 -19.26 5.69
CA ALA A 179 4.98 -20.24 5.37
C ALA A 179 4.67 -21.58 6.07
N GLU A 180 5.36 -22.66 5.67
CA GLU A 180 5.16 -24.02 6.21
C GLU A 180 5.28 -24.10 7.74
N ASP A 181 6.14 -23.24 8.35
CA ASP A 181 6.32 -23.16 9.79
C ASP A 181 5.24 -22.33 10.51
N GLY A 182 4.24 -21.83 9.78
CA GLY A 182 3.16 -21.03 10.34
C GLY A 182 3.47 -19.54 10.42
N LEU A 183 4.68 -19.11 10.10
CA LEU A 183 5.05 -17.69 10.09
C LEU A 183 4.36 -16.96 8.94
N ALA A 184 3.72 -15.83 9.23
CA ALA A 184 3.12 -15.01 8.19
C ALA A 184 4.20 -14.44 7.26
N LEU A 185 3.98 -14.53 5.95
CA LEU A 185 4.90 -13.95 4.98
C LEU A 185 4.88 -12.43 5.08
N SER A 186 6.06 -11.83 5.16
CA SER A 186 6.22 -10.39 5.31
C SER A 186 7.58 -9.97 4.78
N SER A 187 7.68 -8.75 4.27
CA SER A 187 8.95 -8.16 3.88
C SER A 187 9.95 -8.07 5.04
N ARG A 188 9.45 -8.06 6.29
CA ARG A 188 10.27 -8.02 7.50
C ARG A 188 10.86 -9.39 7.88
N ASN A 189 10.40 -10.47 7.26
CA ASN A 189 10.94 -11.80 7.54
C ASN A 189 12.43 -11.91 7.18
N GLY A 190 12.94 -11.08 6.29
CA GLY A 190 14.36 -11.00 5.96
C GLY A 190 15.24 -10.58 7.15
N TYR A 191 14.67 -10.01 8.21
CA TYR A 191 15.40 -9.62 9.42
C TYR A 191 15.44 -10.74 10.48
N LEU A 192 14.80 -11.88 10.21
CA LEU A 192 14.63 -12.97 11.20
C LEU A 192 15.69 -14.06 11.10
N THR A 193 16.74 -13.84 10.34
CA THR A 193 17.84 -14.82 10.16
C THR A 193 18.82 -14.81 11.31
#